data_39e9ffb85ba467495384f3100cb51f12
#
_entry.id   39e9ffb85ba467495384f3100cb51f12
#
_cell.length_a   1.000
_cell.length_b   1.000
_cell.length_c   1.000
_cell.angle_alpha   90.00
_cell.angle_beta   90.00
_cell.angle_gamma   90.00
#
_symmetry.space_group_name_H-M   'P 1'
#
loop_
_entity.id
_entity.type
_entity.pdbx_description
1 polymer ?
#
loop_
_entity_poly.entity_id
_entity_poly.type
_entity_poly.pdbx_seq_one_letter_code
_entity_poly.pdbx_strand_id
1 'polypeptide(L)'
;MSNEMQKPRPPKQHVHEVQGSVRVAGCCEYAHNHRFAIVSGEAIPCDGTHVHEIRFSTDSCNGHYHKFCGTSGPAIEVGCGRHVHFLEDVTSVDGMPAHKHEFMAATLIEDPTCER
;
A
#
# COMPACT_ATOMS: atom_id res chain seq x y z
N MET A 1 3.51 11.63 -36.09
CA MET A 1 4.40 11.51 -34.99
C MET A 1 4.21 12.55 -33.92
N SER A 2 3.99 13.73 -34.26
CA SER A 2 3.84 14.74 -33.22
C SER A 2 2.58 14.57 -32.40
N ASN A 3 1.62 13.80 -32.88
CA ASN A 3 0.36 13.67 -32.15
C ASN A 3 0.55 13.04 -30.79
N GLU A 4 1.53 12.18 -30.69
CA GLU A 4 1.74 11.53 -29.41
C GLU A 4 2.14 12.51 -28.35
N MET A 5 2.78 13.58 -28.74
CA MET A 5 3.23 14.56 -27.77
C MET A 5 2.11 15.43 -27.27
N GLN A 6 0.99 15.42 -27.98
CA GLN A 6 -0.14 16.27 -27.62
C GLN A 6 -1.17 15.55 -26.79
N LYS A 7 -1.03 14.25 -26.63
CA LYS A 7 -1.96 13.48 -25.84
C LYS A 7 -1.39 13.25 -24.46
N PRO A 8 -2.23 13.28 -23.45
CA PRO A 8 -1.75 12.93 -22.11
C PRO A 8 -1.24 11.50 -22.13
N ARG A 9 -0.16 11.27 -21.48
CA ARG A 9 0.41 9.95 -21.37
C ARG A 9 -0.10 9.29 -20.12
N PRO A 10 -0.42 7.99 -20.19
CA PRO A 10 -0.69 7.28 -18.96
C PRO A 10 0.59 7.22 -18.12
N PRO A 11 0.48 7.07 -16.83
CA PRO A 11 1.68 6.91 -16.02
C PRO A 11 2.46 5.69 -16.48
N LYS A 12 3.79 5.80 -16.44
CA LYS A 12 4.64 4.67 -16.74
C LYS A 12 4.33 3.57 -15.73
N GLN A 13 4.15 2.37 -16.22
CA GLN A 13 3.75 1.30 -15.34
C GLN A 13 4.87 0.91 -14.38
N HIS A 14 4.51 0.77 -13.14
CA HIS A 14 5.46 0.51 -12.07
C HIS A 14 4.69 0.00 -10.86
N VAL A 15 5.43 -0.54 -9.92
CA VAL A 15 4.88 -1.01 -8.66
C VAL A 15 5.72 -0.45 -7.53
N HIS A 16 5.22 -0.60 -6.32
CA HIS A 16 5.91 -0.15 -5.12
C HIS A 16 5.92 -1.29 -4.11
N GLU A 17 7.06 -1.45 -3.45
CA GLU A 17 7.12 -2.34 -2.31
C GLU A 17 6.65 -1.58 -1.09
N VAL A 18 5.92 -2.24 -0.22
CA VAL A 18 5.47 -1.63 1.01
C VAL A 18 5.50 -2.67 2.12
N GLN A 19 6.01 -2.25 3.26
CA GLN A 19 6.06 -3.12 4.43
C GLN A 19 5.85 -2.27 5.66
N GLY A 20 5.38 -2.92 6.71
CA GLY A 20 5.14 -2.19 7.93
C GLY A 20 4.55 -3.07 9.02
N SER A 21 4.22 -2.43 10.11
CA SER A 21 3.54 -3.07 11.23
C SER A 21 2.23 -2.36 11.46
N VAL A 22 1.19 -3.12 11.73
CA VAL A 22 -0.06 -2.51 12.15
C VAL A 22 0.10 -2.05 13.60
N ARG A 23 -0.79 -1.18 14.06
CA ARG A 23 -0.71 -0.68 15.42
C ARG A 23 -1.20 -1.74 16.39
N VAL A 24 -0.74 -1.61 17.62
CA VAL A 24 -1.13 -2.54 18.67
C VAL A 24 -2.63 -2.41 18.91
N ALA A 25 -3.28 -3.55 19.06
CA ALA A 25 -4.67 -3.64 19.46
C ALA A 25 -4.81 -4.66 20.55
N GLY A 26 -5.93 -4.61 21.27
CA GLY A 26 -6.13 -5.46 22.41
C GLY A 26 -5.56 -4.82 23.65
N CYS A 27 -5.76 -5.46 24.77
CA CYS A 27 -5.40 -4.88 26.06
C CYS A 27 -4.72 -5.94 26.91
N CYS A 28 -3.79 -5.48 27.73
CA CYS A 28 -3.13 -6.32 28.73
C CYS A 28 -2.37 -7.45 28.04
N GLU A 29 -2.61 -8.67 28.44
CA GLU A 29 -1.89 -9.80 27.87
C GLU A 29 -2.35 -10.14 26.45
N TYR A 30 -3.43 -9.53 25.98
CA TYR A 30 -3.89 -9.72 24.60
C TYR A 30 -3.38 -8.64 23.66
N ALA A 31 -2.64 -7.67 24.14
CA ALA A 31 -2.09 -6.61 23.29
C ALA A 31 -1.07 -7.21 22.33
N HIS A 32 -1.21 -6.86 21.05
CA HIS A 32 -0.31 -7.43 20.03
C HIS A 32 -0.39 -6.60 18.76
N ASN A 33 0.52 -6.87 17.84
CA ASN A 33 0.46 -6.30 16.51
C ASN A 33 0.91 -7.36 15.50
N HIS A 34 0.89 -6.97 14.23
CA HIS A 34 1.24 -7.84 13.10
C HIS A 34 2.11 -7.06 12.13
N ARG A 35 2.79 -7.77 11.25
CA ARG A 35 3.60 -7.17 10.18
C ARG A 35 3.05 -7.57 8.83
N PHE A 36 3.35 -6.77 7.82
CA PHE A 36 2.98 -7.09 6.45
C PHE A 36 4.08 -6.63 5.50
N ALA A 37 4.13 -7.27 4.34
CA ALA A 37 5.07 -6.90 3.29
C ALA A 37 4.49 -7.38 1.98
N ILE A 38 4.33 -6.46 1.01
CA ILE A 38 3.74 -6.81 -0.28
C ILE A 38 4.32 -5.91 -1.36
N VAL A 39 3.97 -6.24 -2.59
CA VAL A 39 4.20 -5.39 -3.74
C VAL A 39 2.83 -4.93 -4.23
N SER A 40 2.71 -3.64 -4.50
CA SER A 40 1.43 -3.07 -4.93
C SER A 40 1.04 -3.52 -6.32
N GLY A 41 -0.21 -3.26 -6.71
CA GLY A 41 -0.60 -3.35 -8.09
C GLY A 41 0.00 -2.20 -8.90
N GLU A 42 -0.24 -2.22 -10.21
CA GLU A 42 0.29 -1.19 -11.10
C GLU A 42 -0.49 0.10 -10.96
N ALA A 43 0.05 1.16 -11.57
CA ALA A 43 -0.51 2.50 -11.43
C ALA A 43 -1.91 2.58 -12.02
N ILE A 44 -2.81 3.22 -11.28
CA ILE A 44 -4.19 3.47 -11.69
C ILE A 44 -4.35 4.98 -11.79
N PRO A 45 -4.59 5.52 -12.99
CA PRO A 45 -4.76 6.97 -13.14
C PRO A 45 -5.92 7.48 -12.30
N CYS A 46 -5.72 8.63 -11.67
CA CYS A 46 -6.73 9.19 -10.77
C CYS A 46 -6.46 10.68 -10.60
N ASP A 47 -7.36 11.52 -11.11
CA ASP A 47 -7.35 12.98 -10.86
C ASP A 47 -6.00 13.63 -11.13
N GLY A 48 -5.39 13.33 -12.28
CA GLY A 48 -4.13 13.95 -12.67
C GLY A 48 -2.91 13.35 -12.00
N THR A 49 -3.08 12.35 -11.18
CA THR A 49 -2.00 11.62 -10.57
C THR A 49 -2.33 10.13 -10.72
N HIS A 50 -1.87 9.30 -9.82
CA HIS A 50 -2.21 7.88 -9.86
C HIS A 50 -2.16 7.31 -8.46
N VAL A 51 -2.82 6.17 -8.30
CA VAL A 51 -2.82 5.42 -7.05
C VAL A 51 -2.51 3.97 -7.38
N HIS A 52 -2.34 3.15 -6.36
CA HIS A 52 -2.03 1.74 -6.51
C HIS A 52 -2.94 0.92 -5.60
N GLU A 53 -3.34 -0.24 -6.08
CA GLU A 53 -4.06 -1.17 -5.23
C GLU A 53 -3.09 -1.78 -4.23
N ILE A 54 -3.51 -1.82 -2.98
CA ILE A 54 -2.74 -2.41 -1.90
C ILE A 54 -3.57 -3.52 -1.30
N ARG A 55 -3.02 -4.73 -1.30
CA ARG A 55 -3.71 -5.88 -0.77
C ARG A 55 -2.72 -6.73 -0.01
N PHE A 56 -3.01 -7.01 1.25
CA PHE A 56 -2.08 -7.83 2.02
C PHE A 56 -2.80 -8.69 3.04
N SER A 57 -2.08 -9.71 3.51
CA SER A 57 -2.40 -10.45 4.71
C SER A 57 -1.24 -10.26 5.65
N THR A 58 -1.52 -10.07 6.92
CA THR A 58 -0.47 -9.92 7.91
C THR A 58 0.11 -11.27 8.29
N ASP A 59 1.22 -11.24 9.03
CA ASP A 59 1.70 -12.47 9.66
C ASP A 59 0.72 -12.92 10.73
N SER A 60 0.87 -14.14 11.17
CA SER A 60 0.06 -14.72 12.23
C SER A 60 0.61 -14.36 13.59
N CYS A 61 -0.28 -14.06 14.51
CA CYS A 61 0.07 -13.80 15.88
C CYS A 61 -1.11 -14.23 16.74
N ASN A 62 -0.84 -15.00 17.76
CA ASN A 62 -1.89 -15.49 18.68
C ASN A 62 -2.98 -16.23 17.92
N GLY A 63 -2.60 -16.99 16.91
CA GLY A 63 -3.51 -17.85 16.17
C GLY A 63 -4.38 -17.18 15.15
N HIS A 64 -4.10 -15.94 14.76
CA HIS A 64 -4.92 -15.27 13.75
C HIS A 64 -4.08 -14.29 12.94
N TYR A 65 -4.66 -13.81 11.84
CA TYR A 65 -4.06 -12.79 11.00
C TYR A 65 -5.18 -11.91 10.43
N HIS A 66 -4.81 -10.79 9.87
CA HIS A 66 -5.75 -9.83 9.32
C HIS A 66 -5.44 -9.57 7.85
N LYS A 67 -6.43 -9.06 7.12
CA LYS A 67 -6.28 -8.75 5.71
C LYS A 67 -6.65 -7.31 5.45
N PHE A 68 -6.18 -6.81 4.33
CA PHE A 68 -6.54 -5.47 3.88
C PHE A 68 -6.60 -5.45 2.35
N CYS A 69 -7.54 -4.67 1.83
CA CYS A 69 -7.65 -4.42 0.40
C CYS A 69 -8.15 -3.01 0.21
N GLY A 70 -7.40 -2.19 -0.50
CA GLY A 70 -7.77 -0.82 -0.75
C GLY A 70 -6.80 -0.18 -1.72
N THR A 71 -6.82 1.14 -1.80
CA THR A 71 -5.91 1.86 -2.67
C THR A 71 -5.07 2.83 -1.86
N SER A 72 -3.88 3.10 -2.36
CA SER A 72 -2.99 4.08 -1.75
C SER A 72 -3.50 5.49 -1.99
N GLY A 73 -2.90 6.46 -1.33
CA GLY A 73 -3.07 7.86 -1.66
C GLY A 73 -2.33 8.21 -2.94
N PRO A 74 -2.41 9.48 -3.35
CA PRO A 74 -1.77 9.92 -4.59
C PRO A 74 -0.26 9.91 -4.47
N ALA A 75 0.41 10.06 -5.62
CA ALA A 75 1.87 10.09 -5.68
C ALA A 75 2.41 11.31 -4.95
N ILE A 76 3.49 11.11 -4.22
CA ILE A 76 4.20 12.17 -3.50
C ILE A 76 5.63 12.15 -3.98
N GLU A 77 6.06 13.23 -4.62
CA GLU A 77 7.40 13.28 -5.18
C GLU A 77 8.44 13.44 -4.09
N VAL A 78 9.51 12.69 -4.22
CA VAL A 78 10.59 12.71 -3.23
C VAL A 78 11.92 13.10 -3.84
N GLY A 79 11.90 13.59 -5.09
CA GLY A 79 13.12 14.08 -5.75
C GLY A 79 13.57 13.15 -6.85
N CYS A 80 14.35 13.70 -7.79
CA CYS A 80 14.94 12.95 -8.90
C CYS A 80 13.92 12.19 -9.73
N GLY A 81 12.69 12.73 -9.81
CA GLY A 81 11.64 12.08 -10.57
C GLY A 81 11.05 10.85 -9.92
N ARG A 82 11.36 10.59 -8.66
CA ARG A 82 10.89 9.42 -7.93
C ARG A 82 9.76 9.80 -6.99
N HIS A 83 8.94 8.85 -6.63
CA HIS A 83 7.78 9.14 -5.79
C HIS A 83 7.46 7.96 -4.86
N VAL A 84 6.65 8.26 -3.86
CA VAL A 84 6.12 7.26 -2.93
C VAL A 84 4.62 7.52 -2.78
N HIS A 85 3.94 6.63 -2.09
CA HIS A 85 2.52 6.76 -1.76
C HIS A 85 2.33 6.48 -0.29
N PHE A 86 1.39 7.21 0.32
CA PHE A 86 1.00 6.95 1.69
C PHE A 86 -0.28 6.15 1.73
N LEU A 87 -0.51 5.52 2.86
CA LEU A 87 -1.71 4.73 3.08
C LEU A 87 -2.00 4.71 4.58
N GLU A 88 -3.23 5.02 4.94
CA GLU A 88 -3.66 4.99 6.33
C GLU A 88 -5.06 4.41 6.36
N ASP A 89 -5.24 3.30 7.08
CA ASP A 89 -6.52 2.60 7.06
C ASP A 89 -6.56 1.60 8.22
N VAL A 90 -7.54 0.69 8.16
CA VAL A 90 -7.70 -0.35 9.17
C VAL A 90 -7.79 -1.70 8.48
N THR A 91 -7.37 -2.73 9.18
CA THR A 91 -7.44 -4.10 8.67
C THR A 91 -8.84 -4.66 8.83
N SER A 92 -9.01 -5.88 8.32
CA SER A 92 -10.23 -6.65 8.56
C SER A 92 -10.37 -6.96 10.05
N VAL A 93 -11.59 -7.34 10.42
CA VAL A 93 -11.91 -7.76 11.78
C VAL A 93 -11.73 -9.25 11.86
N ASP A 94 -10.83 -9.69 12.74
CA ASP A 94 -10.51 -11.11 12.90
C ASP A 94 -10.09 -11.36 14.33
N GLY A 95 -9.93 -12.62 14.67
CA GLY A 95 -9.38 -12.99 15.94
C GLY A 95 -10.44 -13.29 16.98
N MET A 96 -9.96 -13.63 18.16
CA MET A 96 -10.81 -13.98 19.28
C MET A 96 -10.20 -13.38 20.54
N PRO A 97 -10.74 -12.27 21.11
CA PRO A 97 -11.95 -11.58 20.65
C PRO A 97 -11.74 -10.90 19.32
N ALA A 98 -12.83 -10.69 18.59
CA ALA A 98 -12.76 -10.05 17.28
C ALA A 98 -12.27 -8.62 17.41
N HIS A 99 -11.35 -8.23 16.53
CA HIS A 99 -10.76 -6.91 16.58
C HIS A 99 -10.16 -6.56 15.24
N LYS A 100 -9.77 -5.30 15.10
CA LYS A 100 -9.08 -4.81 13.92
C LYS A 100 -7.90 -3.98 14.37
N HIS A 101 -6.98 -3.70 13.44
CA HIS A 101 -5.80 -2.89 13.71
C HIS A 101 -5.76 -1.72 12.76
N GLU A 102 -5.42 -0.56 13.28
CA GLU A 102 -5.11 0.59 12.43
C GLU A 102 -3.69 0.46 11.93
N PHE A 103 -3.42 1.07 10.79
CA PHE A 103 -2.05 1.10 10.29
C PHE A 103 -1.82 2.34 9.44
N MET A 104 -0.57 2.69 9.31
CA MET A 104 -0.11 3.78 8.47
C MET A 104 1.18 3.31 7.82
N ALA A 105 1.30 3.52 6.53
CA ALA A 105 2.46 3.03 5.79
C ALA A 105 2.81 3.99 4.68
N ALA A 106 4.08 3.97 4.30
CA ALA A 106 4.56 4.64 3.09
C ALA A 106 5.24 3.58 2.26
N THR A 107 5.04 3.65 0.94
CA THR A 107 5.71 2.71 0.06
C THR A 107 7.16 3.13 -0.11
N LEU A 108 7.97 2.23 -0.63
CA LEU A 108 9.29 2.60 -1.15
C LEU A 108 9.09 3.27 -2.50
N ILE A 109 10.18 3.77 -3.07
CA ILE A 109 10.12 4.39 -4.39
C ILE A 109 9.74 3.34 -5.43
N GLU A 110 9.37 3.81 -6.61
CA GLU A 110 8.79 2.95 -7.63
C GLU A 110 9.82 2.02 -8.27
N ASP A 111 9.32 0.88 -8.73
CA ASP A 111 10.07 -0.09 -9.53
C ASP A 111 9.32 -0.29 -10.85
N PRO A 112 9.98 -0.14 -12.00
CA PRO A 112 9.30 -0.38 -13.27
C PRO A 112 8.93 -1.85 -13.41
N THR A 113 7.75 -2.11 -13.98
CA THR A 113 7.28 -3.47 -14.10
C THR A 113 7.93 -4.22 -15.25
N CYS A 114 8.39 -3.51 -16.25
CA CYS A 114 8.95 -4.16 -17.42
C CYS A 114 9.98 -3.25 -18.04
N GLU A 115 11.21 -3.58 -17.85
CA GLU A 115 12.31 -2.81 -18.40
C GLU A 115 12.45 -3.06 -19.89
N ARG A 116 12.76 -2.00 -20.62
CA ARG A 116 12.95 -2.10 -22.06
C ARG A 116 14.21 -1.41 -22.46
#